data_9df8d29aa72608bb03d540e291e61acd
#
_entry.id   9df8d29aa72608bb03d540e291e61acd
#
_cell.length_a   1.000
_cell.length_b   1.000
_cell.length_c   1.000
_cell.angle_alpha   90.00
_cell.angle_beta   90.00
_cell.angle_gamma   90.00
#
_symmetry.space_group_name_H-M   'P 1'
#
loop_
_entity.id
_entity.type
_entity.pdbx_description
1 polymer ?
#
loop_
_entity_poly.entity_id
_entity_poly.type
_entity_poly.pdbx_seq_one_letter_code
_entity_poly.pdbx_strand_id
1 'polypeptide(L)'
;IRLCRDLGLKIGVRFTMTQDNAHDLPELLKLVEDEGIDRFYFSHLNYAGRGNKNRKDDAQHQLTRWAMDLLFETCWEYNQRGLNKEFTTGNNDADGVYFLHWVRRRFPDKAAHVEAKLRQWGGNSSGVNVANIDNLGHVHPDTMWWHYDLGSVRNRPFSEIWQDTSDPLMSGLKASPRSVSGRCGTCAHFKICGGNTRVRAQQLT
;
A
#
# COMPACT_ATOMS: atom_id res chain seq x y z
N ILE A 1 11.47 6.43 -20.42
CA ILE A 1 12.41 5.62 -19.61
C ILE A 1 13.83 5.91 -20.09
N ARG A 2 14.20 5.54 -21.34
CA ARG A 2 15.58 5.64 -21.86
C ARG A 2 16.14 7.06 -21.78
N LEU A 3 15.39 8.06 -22.24
CA LEU A 3 15.81 9.47 -22.13
C LEU A 3 16.13 9.89 -20.68
N CYS A 4 15.30 9.49 -19.71
CA CYS A 4 15.54 9.82 -18.31
C CYS A 4 16.81 9.10 -17.77
N ARG A 5 17.00 7.85 -18.17
CA ARG A 5 18.21 7.10 -17.82
C ARG A 5 19.46 7.74 -18.41
N ASP A 6 19.42 8.14 -19.68
CA ASP A 6 20.55 8.78 -20.37
C ASP A 6 20.92 10.13 -19.72
N LEU A 7 19.98 10.78 -19.05
CA LEU A 7 20.19 11.98 -18.24
C LEU A 7 20.61 11.67 -16.78
N GLY A 8 20.86 10.39 -16.42
CA GLY A 8 21.26 9.99 -15.08
C GLY A 8 20.17 10.08 -14.01
N LEU A 9 18.90 10.19 -14.42
CA LEU A 9 17.77 10.24 -13.49
C LEU A 9 17.41 8.85 -12.98
N LYS A 10 17.08 8.75 -11.68
CA LYS A 10 16.50 7.52 -11.12
C LYS A 10 15.10 7.30 -11.66
N ILE A 11 14.83 6.09 -12.11
CA ILE A 11 13.58 5.73 -12.76
C ILE A 11 12.82 4.74 -11.88
N GLY A 12 11.53 4.98 -11.71
CA GLY A 12 10.58 4.04 -11.15
C GLY A 12 9.38 3.84 -12.07
N VAL A 13 8.87 2.62 -12.14
CA VAL A 13 7.63 2.28 -12.84
C VAL A 13 6.56 1.98 -11.81
N ARG A 14 5.37 2.53 -12.01
CA ARG A 14 4.20 2.24 -11.20
C ARG A 14 3.14 1.55 -12.05
N PHE A 15 2.62 0.44 -11.51
CA PHE A 15 1.53 -0.32 -12.10
C PHE A 15 0.37 -0.44 -11.12
N THR A 16 -0.81 -0.04 -11.52
CA THR A 16 -2.04 -0.28 -10.74
C THR A 16 -2.81 -1.40 -11.41
N MET A 17 -2.87 -2.54 -10.75
CA MET A 17 -3.49 -3.73 -11.29
C MET A 17 -5.01 -3.66 -11.24
N THR A 18 -5.64 -4.06 -12.35
CA THR A 18 -7.07 -4.33 -12.52
C THR A 18 -7.26 -5.70 -13.15
N GLN A 19 -8.51 -6.16 -13.32
CA GLN A 19 -8.78 -7.40 -14.04
C GLN A 19 -8.32 -7.34 -15.51
N ASP A 20 -8.43 -6.17 -16.13
CA ASP A 20 -8.18 -6.00 -17.56
C ASP A 20 -6.69 -5.98 -17.90
N ASN A 21 -5.82 -5.52 -16.99
CA ASN A 21 -4.39 -5.34 -17.24
C ASN A 21 -3.47 -6.27 -16.44
N ALA A 22 -4.03 -7.15 -15.62
CA ALA A 22 -3.22 -8.04 -14.79
C ALA A 22 -2.29 -8.95 -15.61
N HIS A 23 -2.72 -9.35 -16.81
CA HIS A 23 -1.94 -10.19 -17.73
C HIS A 23 -0.69 -9.51 -18.28
N ASP A 24 -0.59 -8.17 -18.19
CA ASP A 24 0.60 -7.41 -18.60
C ASP A 24 1.73 -7.46 -17.56
N LEU A 25 1.45 -7.91 -16.33
CA LEU A 25 2.42 -7.87 -15.24
C LEU A 25 3.73 -8.62 -15.55
N PRO A 26 3.75 -9.82 -16.15
CA PRO A 26 4.98 -10.51 -16.51
C PRO A 26 5.85 -9.70 -17.49
N GLU A 27 5.26 -9.13 -18.52
CA GLU A 27 5.96 -8.31 -19.51
C GLU A 27 6.48 -6.99 -18.91
N LEU A 28 5.73 -6.41 -17.97
CA LEU A 28 6.20 -5.23 -17.22
C LEU A 28 7.40 -5.55 -16.33
N LEU A 29 7.42 -6.70 -15.68
CA LEU A 29 8.57 -7.13 -14.88
C LEU A 29 9.80 -7.38 -15.76
N LYS A 30 9.58 -7.98 -16.95
CA LYS A 30 10.63 -8.10 -17.96
C LYS A 30 11.14 -6.74 -18.43
N LEU A 31 10.26 -5.78 -18.70
CA LEU A 31 10.64 -4.41 -19.04
C LEU A 31 11.48 -3.74 -17.94
N VAL A 32 11.12 -3.96 -16.66
CA VAL A 32 11.89 -3.45 -15.51
C VAL A 32 13.33 -3.99 -15.51
N GLU A 33 13.52 -5.24 -15.93
CA GLU A 33 14.85 -5.84 -16.08
C GLU A 33 15.56 -5.30 -17.32
N ASP A 34 14.95 -5.41 -18.50
CA ASP A 34 15.56 -5.08 -19.79
C ASP A 34 16.00 -3.60 -19.87
N GLU A 35 15.22 -2.69 -19.31
CA GLU A 35 15.52 -1.26 -19.29
C GLU A 35 16.33 -0.80 -18.06
N GLY A 36 16.77 -1.74 -17.19
CA GLY A 36 17.57 -1.42 -16.02
C GLY A 36 16.86 -0.52 -15.01
N ILE A 37 15.54 -0.65 -14.86
CA ILE A 37 14.75 0.18 -13.95
C ILE A 37 15.00 -0.26 -12.51
N ASP A 38 15.31 0.70 -11.63
CA ASP A 38 15.68 0.42 -10.24
C ASP A 38 14.48 0.10 -9.35
N ARG A 39 13.31 0.70 -9.66
CA ARG A 39 12.13 0.67 -8.77
C ARG A 39 10.88 0.26 -9.50
N PHE A 40 10.16 -0.68 -8.91
CA PHE A 40 8.83 -1.08 -9.34
C PHE A 40 7.82 -0.93 -8.21
N TYR A 41 6.79 -0.13 -8.43
CA TYR A 41 5.70 0.08 -7.49
C TYR A 41 4.44 -0.63 -8.00
N PHE A 42 4.10 -1.74 -7.37
CA PHE A 42 2.83 -2.44 -7.59
C PHE A 42 1.74 -1.84 -6.72
N SER A 43 0.59 -1.56 -7.28
CA SER A 43 -0.52 -0.92 -6.60
C SER A 43 -1.83 -1.67 -6.84
N HIS A 44 -2.57 -1.93 -5.78
CA HIS A 44 -3.95 -2.38 -5.89
C HIS A 44 -4.87 -1.19 -6.22
N LEU A 45 -6.03 -1.46 -6.82
CA LEU A 45 -7.04 -0.44 -7.06
C LEU A 45 -7.57 0.07 -5.71
N ASN A 46 -7.49 1.37 -5.48
CA ASN A 46 -8.04 1.99 -4.29
C ASN A 46 -9.44 2.58 -4.61
N TYR A 47 -10.36 2.45 -3.66
CA TYR A 47 -11.74 2.93 -3.82
C TYR A 47 -11.87 4.41 -3.44
N ALA A 48 -11.03 5.24 -4.10
CA ALA A 48 -11.05 6.69 -3.97
C ALA A 48 -11.04 7.32 -5.36
N GLY A 49 -11.74 8.43 -5.54
CA GLY A 49 -11.82 9.16 -6.80
C GLY A 49 -12.27 8.26 -7.97
N ARG A 50 -11.46 8.22 -9.04
CA ARG A 50 -11.73 7.39 -10.22
C ARG A 50 -11.72 5.89 -9.93
N GLY A 51 -10.86 5.44 -9.01
CA GLY A 51 -10.82 4.05 -8.60
C GLY A 51 -12.10 3.58 -7.93
N ASN A 52 -12.80 4.48 -7.22
CA ASN A 52 -14.10 4.18 -6.64
C ASN A 52 -15.20 3.97 -7.71
N LYS A 53 -15.13 4.70 -8.82
CA LYS A 53 -16.05 4.53 -9.97
C LYS A 53 -15.80 3.21 -10.70
N ASN A 54 -14.58 2.73 -10.69
CA ASN A 54 -14.13 1.54 -11.42
C ASN A 54 -13.98 0.30 -10.52
N ARG A 55 -14.71 0.23 -9.40
CA ARG A 55 -14.62 -0.90 -8.46
C ARG A 55 -14.85 -2.27 -9.09
N LYS A 56 -15.72 -2.35 -10.12
CA LYS A 56 -16.01 -3.57 -10.84
C LYS A 56 -14.78 -4.14 -11.55
N ASP A 57 -13.80 -3.29 -11.84
CA ASP A 57 -12.58 -3.65 -12.56
C ASP A 57 -11.46 -4.07 -11.57
N ASP A 58 -11.73 -4.09 -10.25
CA ASP A 58 -10.75 -4.53 -9.25
C ASP A 58 -10.44 -6.02 -9.41
N ALA A 59 -9.16 -6.34 -9.23
CA ALA A 59 -8.68 -7.70 -9.35
C ALA A 59 -9.29 -8.60 -8.26
N GLN A 60 -9.83 -9.73 -8.67
CA GLN A 60 -10.38 -10.73 -7.75
C GLN A 60 -9.27 -11.45 -6.97
N HIS A 61 -9.62 -12.07 -5.86
CA HIS A 61 -8.68 -12.66 -4.91
C HIS A 61 -7.68 -13.65 -5.51
N GLN A 62 -8.08 -14.46 -6.49
CA GLN A 62 -7.16 -15.40 -7.15
C GLN A 62 -6.12 -14.67 -7.99
N LEU A 63 -6.56 -13.68 -8.75
CA LEU A 63 -5.69 -12.86 -9.58
C LEU A 63 -4.70 -12.04 -8.73
N THR A 64 -5.18 -11.49 -7.61
CA THR A 64 -4.33 -10.79 -6.64
C THR A 64 -3.25 -11.72 -6.07
N ARG A 65 -3.61 -12.94 -5.67
CA ARG A 65 -2.62 -13.91 -5.14
C ARG A 65 -1.60 -14.30 -6.19
N TRP A 66 -2.03 -14.58 -7.41
CA TRP A 66 -1.13 -14.87 -8.52
C TRP A 66 -0.13 -13.74 -8.75
N ALA A 67 -0.60 -12.49 -8.80
CA ALA A 67 0.27 -11.33 -8.97
C ALA A 67 1.28 -11.18 -7.82
N MET A 68 0.85 -11.38 -6.57
CA MET A 68 1.73 -11.29 -5.41
C MET A 68 2.77 -12.42 -5.39
N ASP A 69 2.37 -13.65 -5.73
CA ASP A 69 3.32 -14.78 -5.84
C ASP A 69 4.36 -14.50 -6.94
N LEU A 70 3.92 -14.01 -8.11
CA LEU A 70 4.82 -13.62 -9.19
C LEU A 70 5.81 -12.52 -8.75
N LEU A 71 5.33 -11.48 -8.07
CA LEU A 71 6.19 -10.40 -7.57
C LEU A 71 7.22 -10.89 -6.57
N PHE A 72 6.84 -11.75 -5.62
CA PHE A 72 7.76 -12.26 -4.61
C PHE A 72 8.82 -13.18 -5.21
N GLU A 73 8.43 -14.09 -6.11
CA GLU A 73 9.38 -14.96 -6.81
C GLU A 73 10.33 -14.16 -7.70
N THR A 74 9.83 -13.17 -8.46
CA THR A 74 10.67 -12.30 -9.29
C THR A 74 11.64 -11.49 -8.46
N CYS A 75 11.17 -10.90 -7.35
CA CYS A 75 12.05 -10.15 -6.44
C CYS A 75 13.14 -11.04 -5.84
N TRP A 76 12.79 -12.26 -5.45
CA TRP A 76 13.74 -13.25 -4.96
C TRP A 76 14.75 -13.65 -6.03
N GLU A 77 14.30 -13.95 -7.25
CA GLU A 77 15.17 -14.29 -8.38
C GLU A 77 16.13 -13.15 -8.70
N TYR A 78 15.66 -11.91 -8.77
CA TYR A 78 16.53 -10.76 -8.98
C TYR A 78 17.61 -10.62 -7.90
N ASN A 79 17.25 -10.84 -6.64
CA ASN A 79 18.21 -10.83 -5.54
C ASN A 79 19.26 -11.93 -5.70
N GLN A 80 18.88 -13.16 -6.08
CA GLN A 80 19.81 -14.26 -6.32
C GLN A 80 20.78 -13.97 -7.47
N ARG A 81 20.35 -13.21 -8.47
CA ARG A 81 21.17 -12.78 -9.62
C ARG A 81 21.98 -11.51 -9.34
N GLY A 82 21.91 -10.98 -8.12
CA GLY A 82 22.63 -9.75 -7.74
C GLY A 82 22.02 -8.47 -8.35
N LEU A 83 20.81 -8.53 -8.87
CA LEU A 83 20.09 -7.36 -9.37
C LEU A 83 19.45 -6.61 -8.20
N ASN A 84 20.01 -5.44 -7.89
CA ASN A 84 19.55 -4.62 -6.77
C ASN A 84 18.33 -3.76 -7.19
N LYS A 85 17.15 -4.36 -7.20
CA LYS A 85 15.89 -3.69 -7.56
C LYS A 85 14.98 -3.56 -6.35
N GLU A 86 14.32 -2.40 -6.23
CA GLU A 86 13.38 -2.10 -5.16
C GLU A 86 11.95 -2.38 -5.61
N PHE A 87 11.27 -3.30 -4.92
CA PHE A 87 9.86 -3.61 -5.13
C PHE A 87 9.05 -3.08 -3.95
N THR A 88 8.01 -2.32 -4.26
CA THR A 88 7.07 -1.80 -3.25
C THR A 88 5.65 -2.17 -3.64
N THR A 89 4.84 -2.61 -2.69
CA THR A 89 3.39 -2.78 -2.88
C THR A 89 2.63 -1.69 -2.14
N GLY A 90 1.44 -1.34 -2.61
CA GLY A 90 0.63 -0.31 -1.97
C GLY A 90 -0.87 -0.44 -2.22
N ASN A 91 -1.63 0.32 -1.44
CA ASN A 91 -3.09 0.33 -1.41
C ASN A 91 -3.74 -0.97 -0.92
N ASN A 92 -2.96 -1.89 -0.35
CA ASN A 92 -3.47 -3.09 0.29
C ASN A 92 -2.49 -3.56 1.39
N ASP A 93 -2.68 -3.11 2.60
CA ASP A 93 -1.79 -3.43 3.72
C ASP A 93 -1.82 -4.92 4.11
N ALA A 94 -2.79 -5.69 3.59
CA ALA A 94 -2.84 -7.15 3.74
C ALA A 94 -1.73 -7.87 2.94
N ASP A 95 -1.06 -7.20 2.01
CA ASP A 95 0.10 -7.76 1.28
C ASP A 95 1.20 -8.20 2.24
N GLY A 96 1.42 -7.48 3.34
CA GLY A 96 2.36 -7.89 4.38
C GLY A 96 1.99 -9.21 5.03
N VAL A 97 0.70 -9.48 5.21
CA VAL A 97 0.21 -10.78 5.71
C VAL A 97 0.45 -11.88 4.70
N TYR A 98 0.15 -11.62 3.42
CA TYR A 98 0.37 -12.59 2.36
C TYR A 98 1.85 -12.89 2.15
N PHE A 99 2.70 -11.86 2.23
CA PHE A 99 4.15 -12.02 2.23
C PHE A 99 4.65 -12.90 3.38
N LEU A 100 4.14 -12.71 4.59
CA LEU A 100 4.49 -13.58 5.72
C LEU A 100 4.10 -15.04 5.46
N HIS A 101 2.94 -15.30 4.85
CA HIS A 101 2.55 -16.65 4.47
C HIS A 101 3.45 -17.25 3.39
N TRP A 102 3.87 -16.46 2.41
CA TRP A 102 4.84 -16.89 1.41
C TRP A 102 6.21 -17.21 2.05
N VAL A 103 6.71 -16.35 2.94
CA VAL A 103 7.96 -16.59 3.69
C VAL A 103 7.87 -17.86 4.54
N ARG A 104 6.76 -18.09 5.23
CA ARG A 104 6.57 -19.31 6.05
C ARG A 104 6.66 -20.59 5.21
N ARG A 105 6.20 -20.57 3.98
CA ARG A 105 6.29 -21.72 3.06
C ARG A 105 7.69 -21.88 2.46
N ARG A 106 8.33 -20.77 2.10
CA ARG A 106 9.56 -20.76 1.31
C ARG A 106 10.83 -20.70 2.18
N PHE A 107 10.78 -20.02 3.32
CA PHE A 107 11.89 -19.73 4.22
C PHE A 107 11.45 -19.80 5.68
N PRO A 108 11.08 -20.97 6.19
CA PRO A 108 10.49 -21.12 7.54
C PRO A 108 11.40 -20.61 8.66
N ASP A 109 12.70 -20.74 8.50
CA ASP A 109 13.74 -20.22 9.41
C ASP A 109 13.75 -18.70 9.55
N LYS A 110 13.27 -17.96 8.54
CA LYS A 110 13.21 -16.50 8.52
C LYS A 110 11.84 -15.93 8.94
N ALA A 111 10.85 -16.79 9.07
CA ALA A 111 9.47 -16.38 9.27
C ALA A 111 9.27 -15.55 10.55
N ALA A 112 9.89 -15.95 11.66
CA ALA A 112 9.78 -15.22 12.93
C ALA A 112 10.38 -13.81 12.84
N HIS A 113 11.52 -13.66 12.17
CA HIS A 113 12.16 -12.37 11.95
C HIS A 113 11.28 -11.45 11.08
N VAL A 114 10.76 -11.97 9.98
CA VAL A 114 9.88 -11.22 9.06
C VAL A 114 8.59 -10.81 9.77
N GLU A 115 7.97 -11.71 10.55
CA GLU A 115 6.78 -11.38 11.33
C GLU A 115 7.05 -10.26 12.33
N ALA A 116 8.18 -10.28 13.03
CA ALA A 116 8.56 -9.23 13.97
C ALA A 116 8.69 -7.86 13.26
N LYS A 117 9.30 -7.83 12.07
CA LYS A 117 9.41 -6.61 11.26
C LYS A 117 8.07 -6.09 10.77
N LEU A 118 7.18 -6.98 10.31
CA LEU A 118 5.83 -6.60 9.88
C LEU A 118 4.97 -6.06 11.03
N ARG A 119 5.11 -6.64 12.23
CA ARG A 119 4.44 -6.14 13.44
C ARG A 119 4.98 -4.78 13.87
N GLN A 120 6.28 -4.53 13.71
CA GLN A 120 6.89 -3.23 13.96
C GLN A 120 6.42 -2.18 12.95
N TRP A 121 6.26 -2.57 11.69
CA TRP A 121 5.67 -1.71 10.66
C TRP A 121 4.21 -1.35 10.98
N GLY A 122 3.39 -2.30 11.45
CA GLY A 122 2.04 -2.07 11.94
C GLY A 122 0.95 -1.89 10.89
N GLY A 123 1.30 -1.97 9.60
CA GLY A 123 0.36 -1.89 8.47
C GLY A 123 -0.12 -0.47 8.19
N ASN A 124 -1.42 -0.33 8.02
CA ASN A 124 -2.03 0.94 7.62
C ASN A 124 -1.73 2.09 8.60
N SER A 125 -1.19 3.18 8.07
CA SER A 125 -0.77 4.34 8.84
C SER A 125 -1.57 5.62 8.55
N SER A 126 -2.73 5.51 7.90
CA SER A 126 -3.66 6.64 7.69
C SER A 126 -3.98 7.33 9.01
N GLY A 127 -3.91 8.64 9.05
CA GLY A 127 -4.15 9.45 10.26
C GLY A 127 -3.04 9.37 11.32
N VAL A 128 -1.98 8.57 11.11
CA VAL A 128 -0.86 8.42 12.06
C VAL A 128 0.45 8.91 11.43
N ASN A 129 0.94 8.26 10.37
CA ASN A 129 2.19 8.60 9.70
C ASN A 129 1.98 9.12 8.27
N VAL A 130 0.75 9.09 7.77
CA VAL A 130 0.39 9.56 6.44
C VAL A 130 -0.70 10.60 6.55
N ALA A 131 -0.47 11.75 5.92
CA ALA A 131 -1.41 12.84 5.73
C ALA A 131 -1.37 13.29 4.27
N ASN A 132 -2.33 14.11 3.88
CA ASN A 132 -2.29 14.88 2.65
C ASN A 132 -2.73 16.32 2.92
N ILE A 133 -2.08 17.27 2.27
CA ILE A 133 -2.53 18.66 2.19
C ILE A 133 -2.79 18.94 0.71
N ASP A 134 -4.00 19.34 0.38
CA ASP A 134 -4.37 19.63 -0.99
C ASP A 134 -3.90 21.01 -1.45
N ASN A 135 -4.13 21.33 -2.72
CA ASN A 135 -3.72 22.62 -3.32
C ASN A 135 -4.50 23.84 -2.78
N LEU A 136 -5.58 23.61 -2.02
CA LEU A 136 -6.36 24.66 -1.35
C LEU A 136 -5.93 24.83 0.13
N GLY A 137 -5.08 23.93 0.62
CA GLY A 137 -4.59 23.93 1.99
C GLY A 137 -5.41 23.09 2.96
N HIS A 138 -6.35 22.28 2.47
CA HIS A 138 -7.14 21.38 3.32
C HIS A 138 -6.31 20.14 3.69
N VAL A 139 -6.42 19.72 4.94
CA VAL A 139 -5.72 18.56 5.49
C VAL A 139 -6.63 17.33 5.44
N HIS A 140 -6.10 16.22 4.95
CA HIS A 140 -6.80 14.95 4.85
C HIS A 140 -6.06 13.83 5.61
N PRO A 141 -6.76 12.81 6.14
CA PRO A 141 -6.16 11.74 6.93
C PRO A 141 -5.21 10.83 6.16
N ASP A 142 -5.27 10.88 4.82
CA ASP A 142 -4.52 10.01 3.89
C ASP A 142 -4.51 10.64 2.50
N THR A 143 -3.58 10.23 1.66
CA THR A 143 -3.48 10.69 0.25
C THR A 143 -4.69 10.33 -0.60
N MET A 144 -5.50 9.38 -0.17
CA MET A 144 -6.70 8.91 -0.90
C MET A 144 -8.01 9.38 -0.26
N TRP A 145 -7.98 10.09 0.87
CA TRP A 145 -9.18 10.51 1.62
C TRP A 145 -9.62 11.93 1.29
N TRP A 146 -9.70 12.24 0.01
CA TRP A 146 -10.00 13.58 -0.53
C TRP A 146 -11.33 14.19 -0.09
N HIS A 147 -12.30 13.34 0.24
CA HIS A 147 -13.65 13.74 0.61
C HIS A 147 -13.79 14.05 2.12
N TYR A 148 -12.71 13.91 2.88
CA TYR A 148 -12.71 14.16 4.32
C TYR A 148 -11.75 15.30 4.67
N ASP A 149 -12.29 16.41 5.15
CA ASP A 149 -11.56 17.62 5.48
C ASP A 149 -11.39 17.74 7.00
N LEU A 150 -10.15 17.82 7.46
CA LEU A 150 -9.80 17.99 8.88
C LEU A 150 -9.59 19.47 9.25
N GLY A 151 -9.68 20.37 8.28
CA GLY A 151 -9.41 21.78 8.42
C GLY A 151 -8.25 22.27 7.52
N SER A 152 -8.00 23.57 7.51
CA SER A 152 -7.07 24.19 6.59
C SER A 152 -5.83 24.73 7.29
N VAL A 153 -4.66 24.48 6.72
CA VAL A 153 -3.38 25.07 7.16
C VAL A 153 -3.33 26.59 6.99
N ARG A 154 -4.30 27.17 6.30
CA ARG A 154 -4.48 28.62 6.20
C ARG A 154 -5.08 29.24 7.45
N ASN A 155 -5.81 28.44 8.23
CA ASN A 155 -6.56 28.90 9.41
C ASN A 155 -5.88 28.50 10.72
N ARG A 156 -5.16 27.36 10.72
CA ARG A 156 -4.47 26.88 11.93
C ARG A 156 -3.26 25.99 11.54
N PRO A 157 -2.20 25.92 12.34
CA PRO A 157 -1.01 25.11 12.05
C PRO A 157 -1.35 23.64 11.80
N PHE A 158 -0.63 23.02 10.85
CA PHE A 158 -0.79 21.58 10.55
C PHE A 158 -0.67 20.70 11.79
N SER A 159 0.29 21.00 12.68
CA SER A 159 0.50 20.23 13.90
C SER A 159 -0.73 20.21 14.82
N GLU A 160 -1.45 21.32 14.91
CA GLU A 160 -2.69 21.40 15.68
C GLU A 160 -3.81 20.60 15.05
N ILE A 161 -3.99 20.76 13.72
CA ILE A 161 -4.99 19.97 12.96
C ILE A 161 -4.69 18.48 13.09
N TRP A 162 -3.42 18.10 12.94
CA TRP A 162 -3.01 16.71 12.92
C TRP A 162 -3.14 16.02 14.28
N GLN A 163 -2.94 16.75 15.37
CA GLN A 163 -3.04 16.21 16.73
C GLN A 163 -4.47 16.26 17.29
N ASP A 164 -5.35 16.98 16.65
CA ASP A 164 -6.75 17.13 17.08
C ASP A 164 -7.52 15.80 16.95
N THR A 165 -7.88 15.24 18.08
CA THR A 165 -8.67 14.00 18.17
C THR A 165 -10.13 14.27 18.55
N SER A 166 -10.58 15.52 18.51
CA SER A 166 -12.01 15.86 18.64
C SER A 166 -12.82 15.36 17.44
N ASP A 167 -12.16 15.26 16.28
CA ASP A 167 -12.74 14.62 15.10
C ASP A 167 -12.85 13.09 15.29
N PRO A 168 -14.06 12.50 15.12
CA PRO A 168 -14.27 11.06 15.37
C PRO A 168 -13.44 10.14 14.49
N LEU A 169 -13.18 10.52 13.22
CA LEU A 169 -12.35 9.72 12.33
C LEU A 169 -10.90 9.72 12.79
N MET A 170 -10.36 10.89 13.12
CA MET A 170 -8.99 11.02 13.61
C MET A 170 -8.80 10.34 14.96
N SER A 171 -9.77 10.45 15.86
CA SER A 171 -9.80 9.71 17.12
C SER A 171 -9.68 8.20 16.87
N GLY A 172 -10.50 7.66 15.96
CA GLY A 172 -10.48 6.24 15.60
C GLY A 172 -9.19 5.79 14.91
N LEU A 173 -8.63 6.62 14.01
CA LEU A 173 -7.39 6.29 13.31
C LEU A 173 -6.17 6.31 14.22
N LYS A 174 -6.14 7.21 15.21
CA LYS A 174 -5.04 7.36 16.19
C LYS A 174 -5.15 6.41 17.38
N ALA A 175 -6.32 5.82 17.61
CA ALA A 175 -6.50 4.85 18.72
C ALA A 175 -5.52 3.68 18.61
N SER A 176 -4.94 3.26 19.75
CA SER A 176 -4.02 2.12 19.80
C SER A 176 -4.42 1.17 20.94
N PRO A 177 -4.92 -0.03 20.63
CA PRO A 177 -5.23 -0.54 19.29
C PRO A 177 -6.41 0.21 18.65
N ARG A 178 -6.43 0.26 17.32
CA ARG A 178 -7.59 0.78 16.57
C ARG A 178 -8.84 -0.05 16.87
N SER A 179 -9.95 0.62 17.11
CA SER A 179 -11.25 -0.04 17.22
C SER A 179 -11.73 -0.41 15.82
N VAL A 180 -11.94 -1.69 15.58
CA VAL A 180 -12.45 -2.22 14.31
C VAL A 180 -13.50 -3.28 14.57
N SER A 181 -14.47 -3.40 13.68
CA SER A 181 -15.57 -4.36 13.76
C SER A 181 -15.45 -5.48 12.73
N GLY A 182 -16.40 -6.38 12.70
CA GLY A 182 -16.49 -7.48 11.75
C GLY A 182 -15.28 -8.40 11.81
N ARG A 183 -14.88 -8.93 10.68
CA ARG A 183 -13.76 -9.89 10.56
C ARG A 183 -12.42 -9.32 11.06
N CYS A 184 -12.22 -8.01 10.99
CA CYS A 184 -10.98 -7.40 11.46
C CYS A 184 -10.86 -7.44 12.99
N GLY A 185 -11.98 -7.35 13.72
CA GLY A 185 -12.00 -7.35 15.19
C GLY A 185 -11.48 -8.64 15.82
N THR A 186 -11.58 -9.77 15.11
CA THR A 186 -11.12 -11.10 15.56
C THR A 186 -9.92 -11.63 14.76
N CYS A 187 -9.34 -10.80 13.88
CA CYS A 187 -8.29 -11.24 12.98
C CYS A 187 -6.94 -11.37 13.68
N ALA A 188 -6.33 -12.56 13.64
CA ALA A 188 -5.00 -12.82 14.20
C ALA A 188 -3.88 -11.97 13.54
N HIS A 189 -4.10 -11.48 12.33
CA HIS A 189 -3.15 -10.68 11.56
C HIS A 189 -3.36 -9.16 11.69
N PHE A 190 -4.30 -8.72 12.53
CA PHE A 190 -4.61 -7.30 12.66
C PHE A 190 -3.39 -6.44 12.98
N LYS A 191 -2.49 -6.94 13.85
CA LYS A 191 -1.25 -6.24 14.23
C LYS A 191 -0.22 -6.11 13.09
N ILE A 192 -0.42 -6.78 11.96
CA ILE A 192 0.43 -6.70 10.77
C ILE A 192 -0.18 -5.73 9.75
N CYS A 193 -1.49 -5.82 9.47
CA CYS A 193 -2.11 -5.02 8.43
C CYS A 193 -2.81 -3.75 8.93
N GLY A 194 -3.01 -3.57 10.25
CA GLY A 194 -3.64 -2.38 10.81
C GLY A 194 -5.08 -2.13 10.37
N GLY A 195 -5.77 -3.18 9.90
CA GLY A 195 -7.13 -3.11 9.36
C GLY A 195 -7.19 -2.77 7.86
N ASN A 196 -6.09 -2.96 7.15
CA ASN A 196 -5.96 -2.70 5.71
C ASN A 196 -6.18 -1.21 5.34
N THR A 197 -6.23 -0.89 4.07
CA THR A 197 -6.45 0.47 3.54
C THR A 197 -7.79 1.01 4.04
N ARG A 198 -7.75 1.97 4.97
CA ARG A 198 -8.95 2.40 5.71
C ARG A 198 -9.98 3.11 4.85
N VAL A 199 -9.53 3.92 3.89
CA VAL A 199 -10.44 4.56 2.93
C VAL A 199 -11.20 3.52 2.09
N ARG A 200 -10.53 2.43 1.69
CA ARG A 200 -11.18 1.33 0.97
C ARG A 200 -12.23 0.64 1.84
N ALA A 201 -11.90 0.38 3.10
CA ALA A 201 -12.84 -0.23 4.05
C ALA A 201 -14.07 0.66 4.26
N GLN A 202 -13.90 1.97 4.45
CA GLN A 202 -15.00 2.93 4.61
C GLN A 202 -15.96 2.93 3.41
N GLN A 203 -15.41 2.79 2.20
CA GLN A 203 -16.25 2.78 0.98
C GLN A 203 -17.01 1.47 0.76
N LEU A 204 -16.69 0.41 1.53
CA LEU A 204 -17.36 -0.89 1.45
C LEU A 204 -18.44 -1.07 2.53
N THR A 205 -18.50 -0.18 3.51
CA THR A 205 -19.50 -0.15 4.58
C THR A 205 -20.58 0.87 4.29
#